data_a864a06c849a73437b58e4eb92325e88
#
_entry.id   a864a06c849a73437b58e4eb92325e88
#
_cell.length_a   1.000
_cell.length_b   1.000
_cell.length_c   1.000
_cell.angle_alpha   90.00
_cell.angle_beta   90.00
_cell.angle_gamma   90.00
#
_symmetry.space_group_name_H-M   'P 1'
#
loop_
_entity.id
_entity.type
_entity.pdbx_description
1 polymer ?
#
loop_
_entity_poly.entity_id
_entity_poly.type
_entity_poly.pdbx_seq_one_letter_code
_entity_poly.pdbx_strand_id
1 'polypeptide(L)'
;MSGKLGEVESRIGTVHQLEAVITAMRGRAAARSREARSRLDGIRAYAAAIGGAIGQALALVPEPDPQPRKSRSPQAHVVIVLSSEQGFAGTFNERVLDAAEQHLKANGSELLIVGDRGAMVAAERGLVFAWAASMVAHAEEVPRLASRITDALYSRLEQDQVARVTVIHAVPAPSASVEIVERTLLPFDFARFKVTPRSIPPITTLPVEQLIADLAEEYVYAQLCEEVLLSFAAENEARMVAMIAARNNVARKLDELVANFRRLRQEEITGEIIELSAGSMPSGAKRKRAAPST
;
A
#
# COMPACT_ATOMS: atom_id res chain seq x y z
N MET A 1 -43.15 -2.77 -20.13
CA MET A 1 -42.66 -2.17 -18.85
C MET A 1 -41.85 -3.16 -18.00
N SER A 2 -42.07 -4.45 -18.10
CA SER A 2 -41.34 -5.56 -17.42
C SER A 2 -39.79 -5.52 -17.57
N GLY A 3 -39.27 -5.04 -18.71
CA GLY A 3 -37.82 -4.98 -18.93
C GLY A 3 -37.05 -4.03 -17.99
N LYS A 4 -37.63 -2.90 -17.60
CA LYS A 4 -36.98 -1.94 -16.66
C LYS A 4 -36.93 -2.46 -15.24
N LEU A 5 -37.97 -3.18 -14.81
CA LEU A 5 -38.00 -3.78 -13.47
C LEU A 5 -36.93 -4.88 -13.35
N GLY A 6 -36.83 -5.78 -14.33
CA GLY A 6 -35.81 -6.83 -14.37
C GLY A 6 -34.37 -6.28 -14.44
N GLU A 7 -34.15 -5.15 -15.12
CA GLU A 7 -32.85 -4.49 -15.16
C GLU A 7 -32.45 -3.96 -13.78
N VAL A 8 -33.37 -3.30 -13.05
CA VAL A 8 -33.08 -2.80 -11.70
C VAL A 8 -32.86 -3.94 -10.72
N GLU A 9 -33.63 -5.02 -10.83
CA GLU A 9 -33.43 -6.22 -9.99
C GLU A 9 -32.05 -6.86 -10.22
N SER A 10 -31.62 -7.00 -11.48
CA SER A 10 -30.28 -7.48 -11.83
C SER A 10 -29.17 -6.60 -11.26
N ARG A 11 -29.35 -5.27 -11.30
CA ARG A 11 -28.39 -4.32 -10.69
C ARG A 11 -28.33 -4.45 -9.18
N ILE A 12 -29.46 -4.66 -8.50
CA ILE A 12 -29.49 -4.94 -7.06
C ILE A 12 -28.66 -6.19 -6.75
N GLY A 13 -28.83 -7.28 -7.52
CA GLY A 13 -28.05 -8.49 -7.36
C GLY A 13 -26.54 -8.26 -7.52
N THR A 14 -26.14 -7.50 -8.54
CA THR A 14 -24.73 -7.13 -8.77
C THR A 14 -24.16 -6.31 -7.62
N VAL A 15 -24.92 -5.37 -7.07
CA VAL A 15 -24.48 -4.53 -5.94
C VAL A 15 -24.30 -5.35 -4.66
N HIS A 16 -25.16 -6.36 -4.40
CA HIS A 16 -24.97 -7.29 -3.29
C HIS A 16 -23.68 -8.15 -3.44
N GLN A 17 -23.41 -8.62 -4.66
CA GLN A 17 -22.14 -9.33 -4.92
C GLN A 17 -20.92 -8.45 -4.67
N LEU A 18 -20.97 -7.18 -5.09
CA LEU A 18 -19.92 -6.21 -4.84
C LEU A 18 -19.72 -5.96 -3.32
N GLU A 19 -20.79 -5.86 -2.54
CA GLU A 19 -20.72 -5.71 -1.08
C GLU A 19 -20.01 -6.89 -0.42
N ALA A 20 -20.28 -8.11 -0.87
CA ALA A 20 -19.62 -9.32 -0.38
C ALA A 20 -18.10 -9.27 -0.66
N VAL A 21 -17.70 -8.87 -1.88
CA VAL A 21 -16.29 -8.72 -2.26
C VAL A 21 -15.59 -7.66 -1.40
N ILE A 22 -16.20 -6.49 -1.24
CA ILE A 22 -15.65 -5.40 -0.41
C ILE A 22 -15.45 -5.86 1.04
N THR A 23 -16.42 -6.60 1.58
CA THR A 23 -16.35 -7.14 2.95
C THR A 23 -15.20 -8.15 3.09
N ALA A 24 -15.01 -9.04 2.12
CA ALA A 24 -13.92 -10.01 2.10
C ALA A 24 -12.55 -9.31 1.99
N MET A 25 -12.42 -8.31 1.09
CA MET A 25 -11.19 -7.53 0.94
C MET A 25 -10.82 -6.78 2.23
N ARG A 26 -11.80 -6.17 2.91
CA ARG A 26 -11.57 -5.52 4.21
C ARG A 26 -11.06 -6.51 5.25
N GLY A 27 -11.69 -7.68 5.36
CA GLY A 27 -11.29 -8.74 6.30
C GLY A 27 -9.85 -9.22 6.05
N ARG A 28 -9.49 -9.44 4.78
CA ARG A 28 -8.14 -9.84 4.38
C ARG A 28 -7.10 -8.75 4.69
N ALA A 29 -7.39 -7.49 4.41
CA ALA A 29 -6.52 -6.38 4.72
C ALA A 29 -6.28 -6.24 6.23
N ALA A 30 -7.34 -6.36 7.05
CA ALA A 30 -7.23 -6.35 8.50
C ALA A 30 -6.39 -7.50 9.06
N ALA A 31 -6.49 -8.70 8.48
CA ALA A 31 -5.69 -9.85 8.88
C ALA A 31 -4.20 -9.64 8.56
N ARG A 32 -3.89 -9.15 7.35
CA ARG A 32 -2.52 -8.86 6.91
C ARG A 32 -1.84 -7.77 7.73
N SER A 33 -2.58 -6.68 8.06
CA SER A 33 -2.04 -5.62 8.92
C SER A 33 -1.71 -6.16 10.33
N ARG A 34 -2.56 -7.02 10.91
CA ARG A 34 -2.28 -7.65 12.21
C ARG A 34 -1.08 -8.60 12.14
N GLU A 35 -0.99 -9.41 11.10
CA GLU A 35 0.15 -10.30 10.86
C GLU A 35 1.46 -9.52 10.82
N ALA A 36 1.52 -8.43 10.05
CA ALA A 36 2.68 -7.56 9.99
C ALA A 36 3.07 -7.00 11.38
N ARG A 37 2.10 -6.46 12.09
CA ARG A 37 2.35 -5.89 13.44
C ARG A 37 2.88 -6.92 14.44
N SER A 38 2.42 -8.17 14.37
CA SER A 38 2.89 -9.22 15.29
C SER A 38 4.36 -9.61 15.10
N ARG A 39 4.94 -9.31 13.92
CA ARG A 39 6.35 -9.60 13.60
C ARG A 39 7.29 -8.43 13.88
N LEU A 40 6.77 -7.22 14.04
CA LEU A 40 7.55 -6.00 14.19
C LEU A 40 8.48 -6.03 15.41
N ASP A 41 7.99 -6.53 16.53
CA ASP A 41 8.78 -6.58 17.78
C ASP A 41 10.00 -7.49 17.63
N GLY A 42 9.87 -8.62 16.91
CA GLY A 42 10.98 -9.51 16.62
C GLY A 42 12.06 -8.85 15.74
N ILE A 43 11.65 -8.14 14.68
CA ILE A 43 12.59 -7.41 13.81
C ILE A 43 13.28 -6.29 14.58
N ARG A 44 12.57 -5.55 15.41
CA ARG A 44 13.14 -4.48 16.24
C ARG A 44 14.10 -5.01 17.29
N ALA A 45 13.79 -6.14 17.91
CA ALA A 45 14.70 -6.80 18.84
C ALA A 45 15.99 -7.25 18.15
N TYR A 46 15.88 -7.77 16.94
CA TYR A 46 17.04 -8.13 16.11
C TYR A 46 17.90 -6.90 15.76
N ALA A 47 17.30 -5.83 15.24
CA ALA A 47 18.00 -4.57 14.97
C ALA A 47 18.67 -3.98 16.22
N ALA A 48 18.01 -4.06 17.39
CA ALA A 48 18.57 -3.61 18.65
C ALA A 48 19.78 -4.44 19.09
N ALA A 49 19.75 -5.77 18.89
CA ALA A 49 20.88 -6.64 19.20
C ALA A 49 22.11 -6.31 18.33
N ILE A 50 21.90 -6.10 17.02
CA ILE A 50 23.00 -5.69 16.11
C ILE A 50 23.48 -4.29 16.47
N GLY A 51 22.61 -3.33 16.77
CA GLY A 51 22.98 -1.99 17.22
C GLY A 51 23.81 -2.02 18.51
N GLY A 52 23.49 -2.92 19.44
CA GLY A 52 24.31 -3.18 20.64
C GLY A 52 25.70 -3.75 20.30
N ALA A 53 25.78 -4.65 19.32
CA ALA A 53 27.06 -5.21 18.85
C ALA A 53 27.92 -4.13 18.16
N ILE A 54 27.30 -3.25 17.33
CA ILE A 54 27.99 -2.09 16.75
C ILE A 54 28.58 -1.20 17.85
N GLY A 55 27.80 -0.86 18.88
CA GLY A 55 28.26 -0.04 19.99
C GLY A 55 29.45 -0.66 20.75
N GLN A 56 29.50 -2.00 20.87
CA GLN A 56 30.64 -2.72 21.44
C GLN A 56 31.86 -2.76 20.51
N ALA A 57 31.64 -2.96 19.21
CA ALA A 57 32.71 -2.97 18.21
C ALA A 57 33.36 -1.58 18.07
N LEU A 58 32.58 -0.51 18.11
CA LEU A 58 33.09 0.87 18.11
C LEU A 58 33.96 1.18 19.31
N ALA A 59 33.72 0.53 20.46
CA ALA A 59 34.60 0.67 21.66
C ALA A 59 35.98 0.03 21.49
N LEU A 60 36.16 -0.81 20.47
CA LEU A 60 37.46 -1.47 20.18
C LEU A 60 38.31 -0.66 19.18
N VAL A 61 37.72 0.33 18.52
CA VAL A 61 38.46 1.20 17.58
C VAL A 61 39.28 2.18 18.37
N PRO A 62 40.60 2.27 18.17
CA PRO A 62 41.44 3.35 18.72
C PRO A 62 40.86 4.70 18.24
N GLU A 63 40.98 5.75 19.07
CA GLU A 63 40.48 7.09 18.68
C GLU A 63 40.95 7.44 17.26
N PRO A 64 40.05 7.79 16.34
CA PRO A 64 40.42 8.04 14.97
C PRO A 64 41.31 9.28 14.89
N ASP A 65 42.49 9.13 14.28
CA ASP A 65 43.28 10.28 13.84
C ASP A 65 42.43 11.16 12.95
N PRO A 66 42.29 12.46 13.17
CA PRO A 66 41.41 13.35 12.43
C PRO A 66 41.94 13.64 11.00
N GLN A 67 42.01 12.59 10.18
CA GLN A 67 42.31 12.80 8.77
C GLN A 67 41.02 13.20 8.03
N PRO A 68 41.03 14.34 7.32
CA PRO A 68 39.89 14.74 6.54
C PRO A 68 39.65 13.70 5.43
N ARG A 69 38.53 12.97 5.53
CA ARG A 69 38.08 12.12 4.41
C ARG A 69 37.91 13.05 3.20
N LYS A 70 38.70 12.79 2.16
CA LYS A 70 38.61 13.51 0.87
C LYS A 70 37.17 13.48 0.42
N SER A 71 36.58 14.66 0.28
CA SER A 71 35.28 14.86 -0.37
C SER A 71 35.36 14.27 -1.79
N ARG A 72 34.72 13.15 -2.01
CA ARG A 72 34.53 12.59 -3.36
C ARG A 72 33.48 13.45 -4.10
N SER A 73 33.58 13.50 -5.41
CA SER A 73 32.65 14.16 -6.35
C SER A 73 31.18 13.81 -6.08
N PRO A 74 30.20 14.62 -6.55
CA PRO A 74 28.79 14.37 -6.32
C PRO A 74 28.43 12.95 -6.77
N GLN A 75 28.10 12.12 -5.81
CA GLN A 75 27.78 10.72 -6.00
C GLN A 75 26.26 10.59 -6.11
N ALA A 76 25.80 9.59 -6.87
CA ALA A 76 24.40 9.35 -7.09
C ALA A 76 23.60 9.15 -5.79
N HIS A 77 22.37 9.60 -5.78
CA HIS A 77 21.42 9.38 -4.71
C HIS A 77 20.44 8.28 -5.13
N VAL A 78 20.43 7.17 -4.41
CA VAL A 78 19.45 6.09 -4.60
C VAL A 78 18.24 6.33 -3.71
N VAL A 79 17.07 6.38 -4.32
CA VAL A 79 15.77 6.52 -3.65
C VAL A 79 15.02 5.20 -3.77
N ILE A 80 14.80 4.52 -2.65
CA ILE A 80 14.02 3.29 -2.58
C ILE A 80 12.60 3.65 -2.15
N VAL A 81 11.61 3.28 -2.94
CA VAL A 81 10.19 3.57 -2.68
C VAL A 81 9.45 2.28 -2.40
N LEU A 82 8.86 2.19 -1.21
CA LEU A 82 8.01 1.07 -0.81
C LEU A 82 6.54 1.45 -1.05
N SER A 83 6.03 1.08 -2.21
CA SER A 83 4.67 1.36 -2.66
C SER A 83 3.75 0.14 -2.55
N SER A 84 2.48 0.26 -2.96
CA SER A 84 1.54 -0.85 -2.84
C SER A 84 1.67 -1.88 -3.95
N GLU A 85 1.42 -3.14 -3.59
CA GLU A 85 1.32 -4.25 -4.55
C GLU A 85 0.02 -4.21 -5.33
N GLN A 86 -1.08 -3.92 -4.66
CA GLN A 86 -2.42 -4.01 -5.23
C GLN A 86 -3.15 -2.68 -5.13
N GLY A 87 -4.16 -2.47 -5.97
CA GLY A 87 -5.05 -1.32 -5.91
C GLY A 87 -5.93 -1.26 -4.66
N PHE A 88 -6.83 -0.31 -4.68
CA PHE A 88 -7.81 -0.07 -3.62
C PHE A 88 -7.20 0.36 -2.27
N ALA A 89 -6.03 0.97 -2.29
CA ALA A 89 -5.38 1.55 -1.12
C ALA A 89 -5.59 3.09 -1.01
N GLY A 90 -6.63 3.62 -1.65
CA GLY A 90 -6.88 5.07 -1.68
C GLY A 90 -5.74 5.82 -2.36
N THR A 91 -5.28 6.91 -1.75
CA THR A 91 -4.18 7.78 -2.24
C THR A 91 -2.80 7.35 -1.71
N PHE A 92 -2.62 6.07 -1.38
CA PHE A 92 -1.37 5.57 -0.80
C PHE A 92 -0.18 5.78 -1.73
N ASN A 93 -0.29 5.33 -2.98
CA ASN A 93 0.80 5.42 -3.95
C ASN A 93 1.13 6.86 -4.32
N GLU A 94 0.11 7.69 -4.51
CA GLU A 94 0.26 9.11 -4.82
C GLU A 94 1.10 9.80 -3.75
N ARG A 95 0.80 9.58 -2.48
CA ARG A 95 1.52 10.20 -1.36
C ARG A 95 2.97 9.75 -1.23
N VAL A 96 3.21 8.45 -1.42
CA VAL A 96 4.58 7.89 -1.36
C VAL A 96 5.42 8.42 -2.53
N LEU A 97 4.84 8.49 -3.74
CA LEU A 97 5.52 9.00 -4.92
C LEU A 97 5.74 10.52 -4.87
N ASP A 98 4.80 11.29 -4.31
CA ASP A 98 4.96 12.74 -4.11
C ASP A 98 6.20 13.04 -3.24
N ALA A 99 6.45 12.23 -2.19
CA ALA A 99 7.66 12.35 -1.38
C ALA A 99 8.92 11.97 -2.18
N ALA A 100 8.84 10.91 -3.01
CA ALA A 100 9.96 10.47 -3.84
C ALA A 100 10.37 11.51 -4.89
N GLU A 101 9.41 12.15 -5.54
CA GLU A 101 9.67 13.17 -6.58
C GLU A 101 10.52 14.34 -6.06
N GLN A 102 10.43 14.67 -4.78
CA GLN A 102 11.25 15.73 -4.18
C GLN A 102 12.74 15.38 -4.23
N HIS A 103 13.09 14.11 -4.03
CA HIS A 103 14.46 13.61 -4.09
C HIS A 103 14.96 13.38 -5.51
N LEU A 104 14.05 13.04 -6.44
CA LEU A 104 14.40 12.73 -7.83
C LEU A 104 14.70 13.99 -8.68
N LYS A 105 14.36 15.19 -8.20
CA LYS A 105 14.68 16.46 -8.88
C LYS A 105 16.18 16.77 -8.93
N ALA A 106 16.97 16.16 -8.07
CA ALA A 106 18.41 16.31 -8.07
C ALA A 106 19.05 15.47 -9.20
N ASN A 107 19.98 16.06 -9.95
CA ASN A 107 20.71 15.34 -10.99
C ASN A 107 21.47 14.14 -10.39
N GLY A 108 21.35 12.99 -11.03
CA GLY A 108 22.02 11.75 -10.60
C GLY A 108 21.25 10.93 -9.57
N SER A 109 19.98 11.25 -9.32
CA SER A 109 19.12 10.40 -8.50
C SER A 109 18.56 9.23 -9.28
N GLU A 110 18.57 8.05 -8.68
CA GLU A 110 18.07 6.79 -9.22
C GLU A 110 16.92 6.25 -8.35
N LEU A 111 15.83 5.84 -9.00
CA LEU A 111 14.64 5.29 -8.33
C LEU A 111 14.66 3.76 -8.37
N LEU A 112 14.52 3.14 -7.21
CA LEU A 112 14.19 1.74 -7.02
C LEU A 112 12.78 1.66 -6.44
N ILE A 113 11.89 0.89 -7.06
CA ILE A 113 10.50 0.82 -6.65
C ILE A 113 10.08 -0.59 -6.26
N VAL A 114 9.37 -0.70 -5.16
CA VAL A 114 8.75 -1.94 -4.69
C VAL A 114 7.24 -1.77 -4.72
N GLY A 115 6.53 -2.76 -5.27
CA GLY A 115 5.08 -2.79 -5.40
C GLY A 115 4.60 -2.52 -6.83
N ASP A 116 3.94 -3.51 -7.43
CA ASP A 116 3.55 -3.47 -8.85
C ASP A 116 2.57 -2.34 -9.15
N ARG A 117 1.60 -2.09 -8.27
CA ARG A 117 0.65 -0.99 -8.47
C ARG A 117 1.32 0.38 -8.36
N GLY A 118 2.26 0.53 -7.44
CA GLY A 118 3.04 1.77 -7.34
C GLY A 118 3.93 2.00 -8.56
N ALA A 119 4.56 0.96 -9.09
CA ALA A 119 5.35 1.03 -10.32
C ALA A 119 4.50 1.48 -11.52
N MET A 120 3.25 1.00 -11.63
CA MET A 120 2.32 1.47 -12.67
C MET A 120 2.01 2.97 -12.52
N VAL A 121 1.70 3.43 -11.30
CA VAL A 121 1.42 4.86 -11.04
C VAL A 121 2.67 5.72 -11.31
N ALA A 122 3.87 5.24 -10.95
CA ALA A 122 5.13 5.91 -11.26
C ALA A 122 5.33 6.07 -12.78
N ALA A 123 5.10 5.00 -13.55
CA ALA A 123 5.17 5.03 -15.00
C ALA A 123 4.12 5.99 -15.62
N GLU A 124 2.88 6.01 -15.12
CA GLU A 124 1.83 6.95 -15.53
C GLU A 124 2.24 8.43 -15.28
N ARG A 125 3.08 8.69 -14.26
CA ARG A 125 3.65 10.02 -13.95
C ARG A 125 4.94 10.33 -14.75
N GLY A 126 5.41 9.41 -15.58
CA GLY A 126 6.65 9.57 -16.34
C GLY A 126 7.92 9.40 -15.50
N LEU A 127 7.84 8.81 -14.31
CA LEU A 127 9.00 8.51 -13.49
C LEU A 127 9.72 7.28 -14.03
N VAL A 128 11.03 7.41 -14.24
CA VAL A 128 11.89 6.31 -14.68
C VAL A 128 12.50 5.64 -13.44
N PHE A 129 12.38 4.33 -13.36
CA PHE A 129 13.00 3.55 -12.28
C PHE A 129 13.97 2.53 -12.87
N ALA A 130 15.10 2.37 -12.21
CA ALA A 130 16.20 1.49 -12.67
C ALA A 130 16.03 0.05 -12.18
N TRP A 131 15.17 -0.16 -11.19
CA TRP A 131 14.87 -1.48 -10.64
C TRP A 131 13.47 -1.51 -10.04
N ALA A 132 12.81 -2.66 -10.17
CA ALA A 132 11.50 -2.89 -9.59
C ALA A 132 11.38 -4.29 -8.99
N ALA A 133 10.57 -4.42 -7.95
CA ALA A 133 10.19 -5.70 -7.36
C ALA A 133 8.75 -5.64 -6.85
N SER A 134 8.08 -6.80 -6.85
CA SER A 134 6.77 -6.93 -6.23
C SER A 134 6.87 -6.80 -4.71
N MET A 135 5.89 -6.17 -4.08
CA MET A 135 5.74 -6.16 -2.62
C MET A 135 5.31 -7.56 -2.15
N VAL A 136 5.57 -7.85 -0.88
CA VAL A 136 5.22 -9.14 -0.28
C VAL A 136 3.70 -9.36 -0.22
N ALA A 137 3.27 -10.62 -0.40
CA ALA A 137 1.89 -11.04 -0.17
C ALA A 137 1.63 -11.40 1.29
N HIS A 138 2.66 -11.88 2.01
CA HIS A 138 2.63 -12.29 3.41
C HIS A 138 3.84 -11.75 4.16
N ALA A 139 3.68 -11.48 5.46
CA ALA A 139 4.75 -10.91 6.29
C ALA A 139 5.98 -11.83 6.43
N GLU A 140 5.84 -13.14 6.22
CA GLU A 140 6.94 -14.10 6.21
C GLU A 140 7.89 -13.96 5.03
N GLU A 141 7.46 -13.30 3.95
CA GLU A 141 8.26 -13.08 2.74
C GLU A 141 9.16 -11.83 2.86
N VAL A 142 8.98 -11.03 3.90
CA VAL A 142 9.73 -9.77 4.14
C VAL A 142 11.24 -9.97 4.10
N PRO A 143 11.84 -10.99 4.76
CA PRO A 143 13.29 -11.21 4.70
C PRO A 143 13.79 -11.42 3.27
N ARG A 144 13.05 -12.17 2.46
CA ARG A 144 13.42 -12.43 1.06
C ARG A 144 13.38 -11.16 0.20
N LEU A 145 12.37 -10.31 0.41
CA LEU A 145 12.30 -9.04 -0.31
C LEU A 145 13.40 -8.09 0.14
N ALA A 146 13.67 -7.99 1.45
CA ALA A 146 14.76 -7.19 1.99
C ALA A 146 16.11 -7.61 1.40
N SER A 147 16.40 -8.92 1.31
CA SER A 147 17.60 -9.42 0.63
C SER A 147 17.70 -8.96 -0.83
N ARG A 148 16.60 -9.05 -1.59
CA ARG A 148 16.58 -8.58 -2.99
C ARG A 148 16.85 -7.07 -3.13
N ILE A 149 16.33 -6.27 -2.19
CA ILE A 149 16.60 -4.82 -2.15
C ILE A 149 18.07 -4.58 -1.80
N THR A 150 18.60 -5.30 -0.83
CA THR A 150 20.01 -5.24 -0.40
C THR A 150 20.92 -5.61 -1.56
N ASP A 151 20.68 -6.71 -2.27
CA ASP A 151 21.47 -7.12 -3.45
C ASP A 151 21.45 -6.04 -4.54
N ALA A 152 20.26 -5.46 -4.81
CA ALA A 152 20.12 -4.38 -5.78
C ALA A 152 20.86 -3.10 -5.36
N LEU A 153 20.96 -2.83 -4.06
CA LEU A 153 21.71 -1.71 -3.51
C LEU A 153 23.21 -1.94 -3.58
N TYR A 154 23.70 -3.11 -3.12
CA TYR A 154 25.14 -3.41 -3.09
C TYR A 154 25.74 -3.48 -4.50
N SER A 155 25.03 -4.02 -5.48
CA SER A 155 25.48 -4.00 -6.89
C SER A 155 25.76 -2.57 -7.42
N ARG A 156 25.14 -1.55 -6.84
CA ARG A 156 25.38 -0.13 -7.16
C ARG A 156 26.49 0.49 -6.32
N LEU A 157 26.61 0.07 -5.06
CA LEU A 157 27.68 0.52 -4.17
C LEU A 157 29.05 0.05 -4.64
N GLU A 158 29.17 -1.18 -5.16
CA GLU A 158 30.41 -1.72 -5.73
C GLU A 158 30.93 -0.89 -6.93
N GLN A 159 30.06 -0.20 -7.63
CA GLN A 159 30.44 0.70 -8.73
C GLN A 159 30.91 2.08 -8.25
N ASP A 160 31.08 2.28 -6.95
CA ASP A 160 31.55 3.54 -6.31
C ASP A 160 30.69 4.79 -6.68
N GLN A 161 29.43 4.60 -7.12
CA GLN A 161 28.59 5.67 -7.66
C GLN A 161 27.59 6.24 -6.66
N VAL A 162 27.35 5.57 -5.51
CA VAL A 162 26.30 5.94 -4.55
C VAL A 162 26.87 6.61 -3.33
N ALA A 163 26.41 7.84 -3.05
CA ALA A 163 26.75 8.56 -1.83
C ALA A 163 25.62 8.55 -0.79
N ARG A 164 24.39 8.47 -1.24
CA ARG A 164 23.21 8.55 -0.38
C ARG A 164 22.20 7.49 -0.77
N VAL A 165 21.57 6.90 0.23
CA VAL A 165 20.42 6.00 0.05
C VAL A 165 19.32 6.48 0.99
N THR A 166 18.15 6.76 0.43
CA THR A 166 16.95 7.13 1.18
C THR A 166 15.85 6.11 0.89
N VAL A 167 15.22 5.59 1.93
CA VAL A 167 14.02 4.77 1.79
C VAL A 167 12.81 5.63 2.13
N ILE A 168 11.83 5.61 1.24
CA ILE A 168 10.53 6.26 1.41
C ILE A 168 9.50 5.15 1.59
N HIS A 169 8.89 5.14 2.74
CA HIS A 169 7.91 4.13 3.12
C HIS A 169 6.77 4.75 3.91
N ALA A 170 5.72 3.98 4.06
CA ALA A 170 4.58 4.39 4.86
C ALA A 170 4.55 3.68 6.20
N VAL A 171 4.07 4.35 7.23
CA VAL A 171 3.82 3.76 8.53
C VAL A 171 2.35 3.92 8.92
N PRO A 172 1.76 2.94 9.61
CA PRO A 172 0.44 3.07 10.18
C PRO A 172 0.41 4.19 11.23
N ALA A 173 -0.52 5.13 11.09
CA ALA A 173 -0.71 6.22 12.02
C ALA A 173 -2.05 6.12 12.78
N PRO A 174 -2.22 6.82 13.92
CA PRO A 174 -3.51 6.88 14.62
C PRO A 174 -4.63 7.34 13.69
N SER A 175 -5.87 6.94 13.99
CA SER A 175 -7.09 7.30 13.22
C SER A 175 -7.12 6.72 11.79
N ALA A 176 -6.53 5.55 11.58
CA ALA A 176 -6.49 4.86 10.30
C ALA A 176 -5.92 5.71 9.14
N SER A 177 -5.09 6.69 9.48
CA SER A 177 -4.28 7.45 8.52
C SER A 177 -2.95 6.74 8.27
N VAL A 178 -2.28 7.14 7.20
CA VAL A 178 -0.95 6.64 6.84
C VAL A 178 0.00 7.83 6.88
N GLU A 179 1.14 7.67 7.53
CA GLU A 179 2.21 8.66 7.53
C GLU A 179 3.31 8.21 6.57
N ILE A 180 3.87 9.15 5.80
CA ILE A 180 5.01 8.88 4.93
C ILE A 180 6.27 9.26 5.69
N VAL A 181 7.21 8.31 5.74
CA VAL A 181 8.48 8.45 6.44
C VAL A 181 9.61 8.30 5.43
N GLU A 182 10.58 9.19 5.55
CA GLU A 182 11.83 9.17 4.80
C GLU A 182 12.96 8.79 5.75
N ARG A 183 13.68 7.74 5.41
CA ARG A 183 14.80 7.27 6.22
C ARG A 183 16.06 7.21 5.39
N THR A 184 17.11 7.87 5.84
CA THR A 184 18.44 7.77 5.24
C THR A 184 19.14 6.51 5.76
N LEU A 185 19.50 5.59 4.87
CA LEU A 185 20.30 4.40 5.18
C LEU A 185 21.79 4.67 5.00
N LEU A 186 22.14 5.43 3.97
CA LEU A 186 23.52 5.85 3.72
C LEU A 186 23.59 7.38 3.50
N PRO A 187 24.64 8.06 4.02
CA PRO A 187 25.76 7.49 4.78
C PRO A 187 25.28 6.90 6.11
N PHE A 188 25.94 5.79 6.52
CA PHE A 188 25.59 5.13 7.77
C PHE A 188 26.02 5.99 8.96
N ASP A 189 25.08 6.30 9.83
CA ASP A 189 25.30 7.14 11.00
C ASP A 189 25.71 6.28 12.22
N PHE A 190 27.01 6.18 12.46
CA PHE A 190 27.54 5.49 13.62
C PHE A 190 27.33 6.24 14.94
N ALA A 191 27.09 7.56 14.91
CA ALA A 191 26.93 8.35 16.13
C ALA A 191 25.64 8.01 16.90
N ARG A 192 24.67 7.40 16.23
CA ARG A 192 23.41 6.92 16.85
C ARG A 192 23.59 5.75 17.80
N PHE A 193 24.74 5.03 17.72
CA PHE A 193 25.00 3.88 18.57
C PHE A 193 25.79 4.28 19.79
N LYS A 194 25.27 3.90 20.96
CA LYS A 194 25.96 4.16 22.21
C LYS A 194 27.20 3.28 22.31
N VAL A 195 28.38 3.89 22.32
CA VAL A 195 29.63 3.20 22.57
C VAL A 195 29.61 2.61 23.98
N THR A 196 29.76 1.29 24.08
CA THR A 196 29.62 0.58 25.34
C THR A 196 30.91 -0.25 25.62
N PRO A 197 31.93 0.38 26.23
CA PRO A 197 33.15 -0.34 26.60
C PRO A 197 32.83 -1.43 27.65
N ARG A 198 33.40 -2.59 27.47
CA ARG A 198 33.35 -3.68 28.47
C ARG A 198 34.67 -3.76 29.26
N SER A 199 34.56 -4.15 30.51
CA SER A 199 35.75 -4.37 31.37
C SER A 199 36.69 -5.45 30.80
N ILE A 200 36.11 -6.44 30.10
CA ILE A 200 36.85 -7.46 29.34
C ILE A 200 36.40 -7.32 27.89
N PRO A 201 37.31 -6.93 26.97
CA PRO A 201 36.95 -6.82 25.54
C PRO A 201 36.50 -8.18 25.00
N PRO A 202 35.52 -8.19 24.06
CA PRO A 202 35.12 -9.42 23.38
C PRO A 202 36.28 -9.93 22.52
N ILE A 203 36.43 -11.26 22.45
CA ILE A 203 37.37 -11.89 21.52
C ILE A 203 36.72 -11.82 20.12
N THR A 204 37.43 -11.21 19.18
CA THR A 204 36.99 -11.11 17.77
C THR A 204 37.90 -11.96 16.90
N THR A 205 37.32 -12.62 15.90
CA THR A 205 38.07 -13.39 14.89
C THR A 205 38.33 -12.57 13.62
N LEU A 206 37.61 -11.46 13.45
CA LEU A 206 37.74 -10.53 12.33
C LEU A 206 38.48 -9.26 12.76
N PRO A 207 39.16 -8.57 11.83
CA PRO A 207 39.61 -7.20 12.04
C PRO A 207 38.42 -6.30 12.43
N VAL A 208 38.64 -5.37 13.34
CA VAL A 208 37.56 -4.55 13.94
C VAL A 208 36.85 -3.73 12.89
N GLU A 209 37.54 -3.18 11.90
CA GLU A 209 36.97 -2.39 10.80
C GLU A 209 36.05 -3.23 9.93
N GLN A 210 36.45 -4.47 9.62
CA GLN A 210 35.62 -5.40 8.87
C GLN A 210 34.40 -5.82 9.70
N LEU A 211 34.57 -6.12 10.97
CA LEU A 211 33.46 -6.46 11.85
C LEU A 211 32.40 -5.32 11.91
N ILE A 212 32.86 -4.07 12.00
CA ILE A 212 31.96 -2.91 12.00
C ILE A 212 31.24 -2.76 10.66
N ALA A 213 31.92 -2.99 9.55
CA ALA A 213 31.31 -2.94 8.22
C ALA A 213 30.22 -4.02 8.06
N ASP A 214 30.53 -5.27 8.42
CA ASP A 214 29.60 -6.40 8.35
C ASP A 214 28.37 -6.19 9.27
N LEU A 215 28.59 -5.65 10.48
CA LEU A 215 27.51 -5.30 11.40
C LEU A 215 26.63 -4.13 10.89
N ALA A 216 27.24 -3.16 10.21
CA ALA A 216 26.49 -2.06 9.61
C ALA A 216 25.62 -2.55 8.44
N GLU A 217 26.13 -3.46 7.62
CA GLU A 217 25.40 -4.13 6.55
C GLU A 217 24.19 -4.88 7.09
N GLU A 218 24.40 -5.70 8.11
CA GLU A 218 23.34 -6.47 8.77
C GLU A 218 22.29 -5.56 9.44
N TYR A 219 22.73 -4.41 9.96
CA TYR A 219 21.82 -3.42 10.52
C TYR A 219 20.95 -2.76 9.44
N VAL A 220 21.52 -2.42 8.28
CA VAL A 220 20.79 -1.90 7.13
C VAL A 220 19.74 -2.91 6.65
N TYR A 221 20.11 -4.18 6.56
CA TYR A 221 19.17 -5.25 6.23
C TYR A 221 18.02 -5.36 7.24
N ALA A 222 18.32 -5.30 8.54
CA ALA A 222 17.29 -5.32 9.58
C ALA A 222 16.34 -4.11 9.48
N GLN A 223 16.87 -2.93 9.14
CA GLN A 223 16.06 -1.74 8.89
C GLN A 223 15.16 -1.89 7.66
N LEU A 224 15.70 -2.42 6.56
CA LEU A 224 14.88 -2.69 5.36
C LEU A 224 13.74 -3.68 5.67
N CYS A 225 14.00 -4.71 6.49
CA CYS A 225 12.95 -5.61 6.95
C CYS A 225 11.85 -4.86 7.74
N GLU A 226 12.23 -3.96 8.64
CA GLU A 226 11.28 -3.14 9.40
C GLU A 226 10.45 -2.23 8.47
N GLU A 227 11.11 -1.52 7.55
CA GLU A 227 10.49 -0.57 6.64
C GLU A 227 9.51 -1.25 5.66
N VAL A 228 9.89 -2.41 5.11
CA VAL A 228 9.01 -3.23 4.27
C VAL A 228 7.79 -3.68 5.06
N LEU A 229 7.98 -4.15 6.29
CA LEU A 229 6.89 -4.62 7.14
C LEU A 229 5.93 -3.49 7.53
N LEU A 230 6.47 -2.32 7.85
CA LEU A 230 5.67 -1.12 8.15
C LEU A 230 4.88 -0.65 6.94
N SER A 231 5.51 -0.58 5.75
CA SER A 231 4.83 -0.19 4.52
C SER A 231 3.74 -1.18 4.14
N PHE A 232 4.00 -2.49 4.27
CA PHE A 232 3.00 -3.53 4.06
C PHE A 232 1.81 -3.40 5.02
N ALA A 233 2.06 -3.11 6.31
CA ALA A 233 0.99 -2.87 7.28
C ALA A 233 0.18 -1.63 6.92
N ALA A 234 0.84 -0.52 6.55
CA ALA A 234 0.23 0.75 6.18
C ALA A 234 -0.62 0.64 4.90
N GLU A 235 -0.13 -0.06 3.88
CA GLU A 235 -0.89 -0.38 2.66
C GLU A 235 -2.20 -1.10 2.98
N ASN A 236 -2.14 -2.12 3.84
CA ASN A 236 -3.32 -2.89 4.22
C ASN A 236 -4.30 -2.06 5.08
N GLU A 237 -3.81 -1.15 5.91
CA GLU A 237 -4.66 -0.20 6.65
C GLU A 237 -5.34 0.80 5.72
N ALA A 238 -4.60 1.38 4.77
CA ALA A 238 -5.15 2.26 3.75
C ALA A 238 -6.24 1.54 2.93
N ARG A 239 -5.99 0.29 2.56
CA ARG A 239 -6.98 -0.56 1.87
C ARG A 239 -8.22 -0.83 2.73
N MET A 240 -8.04 -1.10 4.02
CA MET A 240 -9.15 -1.30 4.94
C MET A 240 -10.05 -0.05 5.03
N VAL A 241 -9.46 1.14 5.11
CA VAL A 241 -10.19 2.43 5.11
C VAL A 241 -10.92 2.64 3.79
N ALA A 242 -10.26 2.40 2.65
CA ALA A 242 -10.87 2.50 1.33
C ALA A 242 -12.08 1.54 1.18
N MET A 243 -11.98 0.32 1.70
CA MET A 243 -13.09 -0.64 1.70
C MET A 243 -14.25 -0.22 2.61
N ILE A 244 -13.99 0.43 3.74
CA ILE A 244 -15.06 1.01 4.58
C ILE A 244 -15.81 2.10 3.80
N ALA A 245 -15.10 3.01 3.16
CA ALA A 245 -15.70 4.06 2.34
C ALA A 245 -16.49 3.47 1.15
N ALA A 246 -15.94 2.48 0.46
CA ALA A 246 -16.60 1.78 -0.63
C ALA A 246 -17.89 1.10 -0.18
N ARG A 247 -17.88 0.42 0.98
CA ARG A 247 -19.07 -0.21 1.56
C ARG A 247 -20.20 0.81 1.82
N ASN A 248 -19.87 1.97 2.40
CA ASN A 248 -20.84 3.02 2.67
C ASN A 248 -21.45 3.57 1.36
N ASN A 249 -20.66 3.68 0.29
CA ASN A 249 -21.14 4.10 -1.03
C ASN A 249 -22.07 3.05 -1.64
N VAL A 250 -21.68 1.76 -1.53
CA VAL A 250 -22.49 0.64 -2.03
C VAL A 250 -23.82 0.55 -1.29
N ALA A 251 -23.84 0.70 0.04
CA ALA A 251 -25.07 0.69 0.84
C ALA A 251 -26.03 1.79 0.37
N ARG A 252 -25.55 3.03 0.21
CA ARG A 252 -26.38 4.14 -0.32
C ARG A 252 -26.94 3.83 -1.70
N LYS A 253 -26.11 3.26 -2.59
CA LYS A 253 -26.53 2.89 -3.93
C LYS A 253 -27.59 1.79 -3.94
N LEU A 254 -27.47 0.84 -3.00
CA LEU A 254 -28.46 -0.22 -2.82
C LEU A 254 -29.82 0.37 -2.38
N ASP A 255 -29.82 1.29 -1.40
CA ASP A 255 -31.05 1.97 -0.95
C ASP A 255 -31.74 2.72 -2.09
N GLU A 256 -30.98 3.45 -2.93
CA GLU A 256 -31.50 4.14 -4.13
C GLU A 256 -32.13 3.14 -5.11
N LEU A 257 -31.45 2.02 -5.38
CA LEU A 257 -31.95 1.00 -6.31
C LEU A 257 -33.23 0.32 -5.80
N VAL A 258 -33.27 0.00 -4.50
CA VAL A 258 -34.45 -0.60 -3.86
C VAL A 258 -35.64 0.37 -3.87
N ALA A 259 -35.42 1.65 -3.61
CA ALA A 259 -36.48 2.67 -3.70
C ALA A 259 -37.00 2.78 -5.14
N ASN A 260 -36.11 2.81 -6.13
CA ASN A 260 -36.49 2.83 -7.54
C ASN A 260 -37.26 1.58 -7.97
N PHE A 261 -36.82 0.40 -7.53
CA PHE A 261 -37.49 -0.88 -7.78
C PHE A 261 -38.94 -0.85 -7.26
N ARG A 262 -39.15 -0.38 -6.01
CA ARG A 262 -40.48 -0.27 -5.40
C ARG A 262 -41.39 0.68 -6.20
N ARG A 263 -40.85 1.82 -6.65
CA ARG A 263 -41.58 2.79 -7.46
C ARG A 263 -42.02 2.20 -8.81
N LEU A 264 -41.07 1.58 -9.53
CA LEU A 264 -41.35 0.95 -10.84
C LEU A 264 -42.37 -0.19 -10.69
N ARG A 265 -42.29 -1.00 -9.65
CA ARG A 265 -43.26 -2.06 -9.37
C ARG A 265 -44.64 -1.50 -9.12
N GLN A 266 -44.76 -0.40 -8.37
CA GLN A 266 -46.04 0.27 -8.14
C GLN A 266 -46.62 0.85 -9.43
N GLU A 267 -45.81 1.46 -10.30
CA GLU A 267 -46.20 1.96 -11.63
C GLU A 267 -46.68 0.81 -12.50
N GLU A 268 -46.03 -0.35 -12.50
CA GLU A 268 -46.44 -1.53 -13.26
C GLU A 268 -47.79 -2.06 -12.78
N ILE A 269 -47.98 -2.27 -11.48
CA ILE A 269 -49.23 -2.72 -10.88
C ILE A 269 -50.38 -1.72 -11.23
N THR A 270 -50.12 -0.41 -11.11
CA THR A 270 -51.13 0.61 -11.47
C THR A 270 -51.49 0.56 -12.94
N GLY A 271 -50.49 0.36 -13.82
CA GLY A 271 -50.70 0.17 -15.24
C GLY A 271 -51.56 -1.05 -15.58
N GLU A 272 -51.26 -2.19 -14.97
CA GLU A 272 -52.07 -3.42 -15.14
C GLU A 272 -53.52 -3.24 -14.68
N ILE A 273 -53.75 -2.56 -13.56
CA ILE A 273 -55.11 -2.27 -13.06
C ILE A 273 -55.88 -1.38 -14.05
N ILE A 274 -55.22 -0.36 -14.62
CA ILE A 274 -55.83 0.54 -15.60
C ILE A 274 -56.18 -0.24 -16.88
N GLU A 275 -55.28 -1.08 -17.39
CA GLU A 275 -55.50 -1.93 -18.55
C GLU A 275 -56.68 -2.91 -18.35
N LEU A 276 -56.76 -3.55 -17.20
CA LEU A 276 -57.85 -4.45 -16.83
C LEU A 276 -59.18 -3.69 -16.71
N SER A 277 -59.16 -2.49 -16.12
CA SER A 277 -60.36 -1.64 -15.99
C SER A 277 -60.85 -1.14 -17.35
N ALA A 278 -59.96 -0.76 -18.26
CA ALA A 278 -60.30 -0.34 -19.61
C ALA A 278 -60.80 -1.47 -20.50
N GLY A 279 -60.24 -2.68 -20.32
CA GLY A 279 -60.66 -3.91 -21.04
C GLY A 279 -62.00 -4.47 -20.59
N SER A 280 -62.48 -4.11 -19.38
CA SER A 280 -63.77 -4.55 -18.84
C SER A 280 -64.97 -3.66 -19.21
N MET A 281 -64.79 -2.57 -19.97
CA MET A 281 -65.93 -1.78 -20.49
C MET A 281 -66.70 -2.59 -21.52
N PRO A 282 -68.02 -2.89 -21.31
CA PRO A 282 -68.80 -3.61 -22.28
C PRO A 282 -68.99 -2.75 -23.55
N SER A 283 -68.64 -3.28 -24.72
CA SER A 283 -68.86 -2.74 -26.00
C SER A 283 -70.37 -2.42 -26.13
N GLY A 284 -70.68 -1.09 -26.16
CA GLY A 284 -72.03 -0.55 -26.09
C GLY A 284 -73.00 -1.14 -27.14
N ALA A 285 -74.12 -1.60 -26.63
CA ALA A 285 -75.27 -2.09 -27.39
C ALA A 285 -75.62 -1.22 -28.54
N LYS A 286 -75.58 -1.71 -29.79
CA LYS A 286 -76.17 -1.15 -30.97
C LYS A 286 -77.69 -1.05 -30.73
N ARG A 287 -78.18 0.16 -30.44
CA ARG A 287 -79.64 0.50 -30.52
C ARG A 287 -80.13 0.26 -31.91
N LYS A 288 -80.90 -0.83 -32.14
CA LYS A 288 -81.75 -1.02 -33.32
C LYS A 288 -82.77 0.05 -33.32
N ARG A 289 -82.69 1.00 -34.25
CA ARG A 289 -83.83 1.90 -34.65
C ARG A 289 -84.91 1.03 -35.35
N ALA A 290 -86.07 0.89 -34.74
CA ALA A 290 -87.28 0.44 -35.39
C ALA A 290 -87.77 1.52 -36.31
N ALA A 291 -88.08 1.16 -37.58
CA ALA A 291 -88.71 2.00 -38.53
C ALA A 291 -90.28 2.01 -38.28
N PRO A 292 -91.00 3.11 -38.50
CA PRO A 292 -92.43 3.13 -38.33
C PRO A 292 -93.08 2.59 -39.65
N SER A 293 -94.04 1.66 -39.48
CA SER A 293 -94.92 1.20 -40.52
C SER A 293 -96.11 2.19 -40.67
N THR A 294 -96.38 2.54 -41.87
CA THR A 294 -97.66 3.11 -42.32
C THR A 294 -98.68 2.09 -42.38
#